data_b71fe754d8827050eef4f650b27b3e22
#
_entry.id   b71fe754d8827050eef4f650b27b3e22
#
_cell.length_a   1.000
_cell.length_b   1.000
_cell.length_c   1.000
_cell.angle_alpha   90.00
_cell.angle_beta   90.00
_cell.angle_gamma   90.00
#
_symmetry.space_group_name_H-M   'P 1'
#
loop_
_entity.id
_entity.type
_entity.pdbx_description
1 polymer ?
#
loop_
_entity_poly.entity_id
_entity_poly.type
_entity_poly.pdbx_seq_one_letter_code
_entity_poly.pdbx_strand_id
1 'polypeptide(L)'
;FSFIGGGRYEDLDAGAIAATMKSENPFFRGVPLSLLTMMVYIFHPVNARYMLPPIAAFAFVMIAGALYVQDLYALPGFGSALRYVIASLFGLRYPVLTIDDGEKKLKKGETNLIDAIGGPGFVLIQPGNAVLFRLLRHPSLVGITESVFLEPFETIGSIVNLDDQHGNIDELVTM
;
A
#
# COMPACT_ATOMS: atom_id res chain seq x y z
N PHE A 1 33.16 29.94 -19.15
CA PHE A 1 32.15 28.95 -19.55
C PHE A 1 31.11 29.66 -20.40
N SER A 2 31.30 29.57 -21.72
CA SER A 2 30.45 30.17 -22.71
C SER A 2 29.20 29.34 -22.89
N PHE A 3 28.04 29.82 -22.49
CA PHE A 3 26.74 29.24 -22.73
C PHE A 3 26.39 29.47 -24.21
N ILE A 4 26.75 28.52 -25.05
CA ILE A 4 26.36 28.46 -26.44
C ILE A 4 24.95 27.86 -26.54
N GLY A 5 24.03 28.57 -27.19
CA GLY A 5 22.81 28.01 -27.71
C GLY A 5 21.53 28.54 -27.09
N GLY A 6 21.28 29.84 -27.26
CA GLY A 6 19.91 30.37 -27.29
C GLY A 6 19.18 29.79 -28.51
N GLY A 7 18.90 28.50 -28.52
CA GLY A 7 17.90 27.93 -29.43
C GLY A 7 16.58 28.59 -29.02
N ARG A 8 16.03 29.42 -29.91
CA ARG A 8 14.67 29.88 -29.88
C ARG A 8 13.83 28.60 -29.89
N TYR A 9 13.42 28.18 -28.68
CA TYR A 9 12.38 27.17 -28.55
C TYR A 9 11.17 27.85 -29.20
N GLU A 10 10.87 27.46 -30.47
CA GLU A 10 9.59 27.78 -31.05
C GLU A 10 8.56 27.40 -30.02
N ASP A 11 7.72 28.37 -29.64
CA ASP A 11 6.58 28.13 -28.75
C ASP A 11 5.72 27.07 -29.46
N LEU A 12 6.01 25.81 -29.16
CA LEU A 12 5.20 24.68 -29.62
C LEU A 12 3.82 24.95 -29.03
N ASP A 13 2.93 25.45 -29.87
CA ASP A 13 1.57 25.75 -29.48
C ASP A 13 0.92 24.45 -28.98
N ALA A 14 0.92 24.26 -27.66
CA ALA A 14 0.35 23.09 -27.01
C ALA A 14 -1.12 22.89 -27.44
N GLY A 15 -1.79 23.98 -27.83
CA GLY A 15 -3.14 23.94 -28.39
C GLY A 15 -3.18 23.32 -29.77
N ALA A 16 -2.23 23.61 -30.64
CA ALA A 16 -2.12 23.00 -31.97
C ALA A 16 -1.83 21.51 -31.88
N ILE A 17 -0.91 21.10 -30.97
CA ILE A 17 -0.61 19.68 -30.74
C ILE A 17 -1.82 18.95 -30.17
N ALA A 18 -2.52 19.53 -29.21
CA ALA A 18 -3.74 18.92 -28.64
C ALA A 18 -4.87 18.80 -29.70
N ALA A 19 -4.98 19.76 -30.61
CA ALA A 19 -5.97 19.73 -31.70
C ALA A 19 -5.63 18.62 -32.70
N THR A 20 -4.37 18.44 -33.07
CA THR A 20 -3.93 17.35 -33.97
C THR A 20 -4.12 15.98 -33.31
N MET A 21 -3.76 15.82 -32.04
CA MET A 21 -4.04 14.57 -31.27
C MET A 21 -5.52 14.23 -31.26
N LYS A 22 -6.39 15.23 -31.09
CA LYS A 22 -7.84 15.03 -31.07
C LYS A 22 -8.40 14.66 -32.45
N SER A 23 -7.82 15.18 -33.54
CA SER A 23 -8.27 14.87 -34.90
C SER A 23 -7.84 13.50 -35.37
N GLU A 24 -6.63 13.07 -35.03
CA GLU A 24 -6.04 11.83 -35.49
C GLU A 24 -6.44 10.60 -34.69
N ASN A 25 -6.65 10.74 -33.37
CA ASN A 25 -6.97 9.63 -32.49
C ASN A 25 -8.44 9.62 -32.04
N PRO A 26 -9.20 8.56 -32.41
CA PRO A 26 -10.59 8.44 -32.01
C PRO A 26 -10.78 8.35 -30.47
N PHE A 27 -9.78 7.89 -29.74
CA PHE A 27 -9.77 7.80 -28.29
C PHE A 27 -9.90 9.19 -27.62
N PHE A 28 -9.33 10.23 -28.20
CA PHE A 28 -9.36 11.58 -27.64
C PHE A 28 -10.53 12.43 -28.11
N ARG A 29 -11.41 11.90 -28.97
CA ARG A 29 -12.59 12.67 -29.47
C ARG A 29 -13.54 13.13 -28.39
N GLY A 30 -13.72 12.31 -27.33
CA GLY A 30 -14.59 12.62 -26.19
C GLY A 30 -13.95 13.52 -25.12
N VAL A 31 -12.64 13.77 -25.21
CA VAL A 31 -11.92 14.56 -24.22
C VAL A 31 -11.99 16.04 -24.59
N PRO A 32 -12.35 16.96 -23.66
CA PRO A 32 -12.35 18.38 -23.94
C PRO A 32 -10.95 18.87 -24.28
N LEU A 33 -10.89 19.79 -25.23
CA LEU A 33 -9.61 20.30 -25.77
C LEU A 33 -8.73 20.92 -24.68
N SER A 34 -9.35 21.57 -23.70
CA SER A 34 -8.64 22.17 -22.55
C SER A 34 -7.88 21.14 -21.72
N LEU A 35 -8.43 19.96 -21.53
CA LEU A 35 -7.73 18.88 -20.81
C LEU A 35 -6.58 18.31 -21.64
N LEU A 36 -6.76 18.16 -22.94
CA LEU A 36 -5.69 17.72 -23.85
C LEU A 36 -4.54 18.72 -23.90
N THR A 37 -4.86 20.01 -24.00
CA THR A 37 -3.85 21.08 -23.97
C THR A 37 -3.11 21.07 -22.64
N MET A 38 -3.80 20.87 -21.51
CA MET A 38 -3.17 20.76 -20.20
C MET A 38 -2.25 19.55 -20.11
N MET A 39 -2.65 18.41 -20.63
CA MET A 39 -1.80 17.20 -20.68
C MET A 39 -0.53 17.45 -21.52
N VAL A 40 -0.69 18.00 -22.74
CA VAL A 40 0.46 18.33 -23.59
C VAL A 40 1.40 19.29 -22.89
N TYR A 41 0.87 20.30 -22.20
CA TYR A 41 1.67 21.27 -21.46
C TYR A 41 2.44 20.63 -20.29
N ILE A 42 1.80 19.74 -19.52
CA ILE A 42 2.45 19.03 -18.41
C ILE A 42 3.60 18.12 -18.90
N PHE A 43 3.37 17.40 -20.01
CA PHE A 43 4.37 16.48 -20.56
C PHE A 43 5.37 17.16 -21.50
N HIS A 44 5.27 18.46 -21.71
CA HIS A 44 6.23 19.20 -22.51
C HIS A 44 7.64 19.08 -21.90
N PRO A 45 8.70 18.80 -22.69
CA PRO A 45 10.06 18.57 -22.16
C PRO A 45 10.62 19.73 -21.32
N VAL A 46 10.20 20.95 -21.59
CA VAL A 46 10.57 22.11 -20.77
C VAL A 46 9.93 22.03 -19.36
N ASN A 47 8.67 21.61 -19.26
CA ASN A 47 7.97 21.49 -17.99
C ASN A 47 8.37 20.23 -17.25
N ALA A 48 8.61 19.13 -17.97
CA ALA A 48 9.11 17.88 -17.40
C ALA A 48 10.40 18.09 -16.59
N ARG A 49 11.25 18.96 -17.03
CA ARG A 49 12.48 19.35 -16.33
C ARG A 49 12.23 19.95 -14.93
N TYR A 50 11.13 20.69 -14.73
CA TYR A 50 10.75 21.23 -13.44
C TYR A 50 10.05 20.21 -12.54
N MET A 51 9.47 19.17 -13.11
CA MET A 51 8.84 18.06 -12.37
C MET A 51 9.86 17.02 -11.87
N LEU A 52 11.04 16.95 -12.49
CA LEU A 52 12.09 15.99 -12.10
C LEU A 52 12.53 16.12 -10.63
N PRO A 53 12.81 17.32 -10.08
CA PRO A 53 13.23 17.44 -8.69
C PRO A 53 12.19 16.96 -7.68
N PRO A 54 10.89 17.32 -7.76
CA PRO A 54 9.91 16.80 -6.82
C PRO A 54 9.67 15.30 -6.98
N ILE A 55 9.69 14.76 -8.20
CA ILE A 55 9.59 13.31 -8.44
C ILE A 55 10.80 12.58 -7.85
N ALA A 56 12.00 13.10 -8.07
CA ALA A 56 13.23 12.52 -7.51
C ALA A 56 13.22 12.57 -5.98
N ALA A 57 12.81 13.68 -5.39
CA ALA A 57 12.68 13.83 -3.94
C ALA A 57 11.66 12.83 -3.37
N PHE A 58 10.51 12.71 -4.02
CA PHE A 58 9.48 11.75 -3.63
C PHE A 58 9.99 10.29 -3.71
N ALA A 59 10.64 9.92 -4.83
CA ALA A 59 11.24 8.60 -4.98
C ALA A 59 12.30 8.31 -3.92
N PHE A 60 13.13 9.31 -3.61
CA PHE A 60 14.13 9.20 -2.55
C PHE A 60 13.50 8.94 -1.17
N VAL A 61 12.46 9.71 -0.81
CA VAL A 61 11.74 9.52 0.46
C VAL A 61 11.09 8.15 0.54
N MET A 62 10.51 7.66 -0.55
CA MET A 62 9.92 6.32 -0.62
C MET A 62 10.97 5.23 -0.42
N ILE A 63 12.12 5.35 -1.05
CA ILE A 63 13.23 4.39 -0.92
C ILE A 63 13.80 4.43 0.50
N ALA A 64 14.09 5.62 1.02
CA ALA A 64 14.61 5.80 2.38
C ALA A 64 13.63 5.27 3.44
N GLY A 65 12.33 5.56 3.28
CA GLY A 65 11.27 5.03 4.16
C GLY A 65 11.18 3.51 4.12
N ALA A 66 11.27 2.91 2.92
CA ALA A 66 11.25 1.45 2.79
C ALA A 66 12.49 0.79 3.41
N LEU A 67 13.68 1.37 3.24
CA LEU A 67 14.91 0.89 3.89
C LEU A 67 14.81 0.99 5.41
N TYR A 68 14.30 2.10 5.92
CA TYR A 68 14.09 2.29 7.35
C TYR A 68 13.11 1.25 7.93
N VAL A 69 11.98 1.01 7.26
CA VAL A 69 11.00 -0.02 7.69
C VAL A 69 11.63 -1.41 7.62
N GLN A 70 12.40 -1.70 6.56
CA GLN A 70 13.10 -2.98 6.42
C GLN A 70 14.05 -3.25 7.58
N ASP A 71 14.85 -2.27 7.97
CA ASP A 71 15.82 -2.38 9.05
C ASP A 71 15.14 -2.47 10.42
N LEU A 72 14.15 -1.61 10.67
CA LEU A 72 13.43 -1.55 11.94
C LEU A 72 12.68 -2.84 12.28
N TYR A 73 12.06 -3.48 11.28
CA TYR A 73 11.25 -4.70 11.44
C TYR A 73 11.95 -5.96 10.95
N ALA A 74 13.25 -5.88 10.64
CA ALA A 74 14.07 -6.99 10.14
C ALA A 74 13.40 -7.78 9.01
N LEU A 75 12.78 -7.08 8.05
CA LEU A 75 12.06 -7.71 6.95
C LEU A 75 13.01 -8.40 5.98
N PRO A 76 12.66 -9.57 5.42
CA PRO A 76 13.55 -10.39 4.59
C PRO A 76 13.90 -9.75 3.24
N GLY A 77 13.26 -8.63 2.85
CA GLY A 77 13.56 -7.98 1.59
C GLY A 77 12.97 -6.59 1.45
N PHE A 78 13.67 -5.76 0.69
CA PHE A 78 13.27 -4.38 0.36
C PHE A 78 11.89 -4.31 -0.29
N GLY A 79 11.54 -5.29 -1.16
CA GLY A 79 10.23 -5.32 -1.83
C GLY A 79 9.06 -5.43 -0.86
N SER A 80 9.20 -6.18 0.24
CA SER A 80 8.19 -6.31 1.29
C SER A 80 8.00 -5.00 2.04
N ALA A 81 9.10 -4.33 2.40
CA ALA A 81 9.07 -3.02 3.04
C ALA A 81 8.45 -1.95 2.14
N LEU A 82 8.85 -1.90 0.87
CA LEU A 82 8.29 -0.95 -0.10
C LEU A 82 6.79 -1.17 -0.32
N ARG A 83 6.35 -2.44 -0.40
CA ARG A 83 4.92 -2.79 -0.50
C ARG A 83 4.15 -2.28 0.72
N TYR A 84 4.70 -2.42 1.92
CA TYR A 84 4.09 -1.90 3.15
C TYR A 84 3.98 -0.38 3.13
N VAL A 85 5.04 0.33 2.75
CA VAL A 85 5.05 1.80 2.64
C VAL A 85 4.02 2.28 1.62
N ILE A 86 3.94 1.63 0.44
CA ILE A 86 2.94 1.96 -0.58
C ILE A 86 1.51 1.68 -0.07
N ALA A 87 1.29 0.55 0.60
CA ALA A 87 -0.01 0.23 1.18
C ALA A 87 -0.43 1.27 2.23
N SER A 88 0.50 1.68 3.10
CA SER A 88 0.23 2.65 4.17
C SER A 88 -0.04 4.06 3.66
N LEU A 89 0.69 4.51 2.63
CA LEU A 89 0.56 5.88 2.09
C LEU A 89 -0.60 6.03 1.10
N PHE A 90 -0.80 5.04 0.23
CA PHE A 90 -1.75 5.15 -0.88
C PHE A 90 -3.00 4.28 -0.72
N GLY A 91 -3.06 3.44 0.29
CA GLY A 91 -4.16 2.49 0.43
C GLY A 91 -4.18 1.40 -0.65
N LEU A 92 -3.04 1.11 -1.29
CA LEU A 92 -2.95 0.20 -2.41
C LEU A 92 -2.38 -1.16 -1.97
N ARG A 93 -3.04 -2.25 -2.39
CA ARG A 93 -2.55 -3.62 -2.18
C ARG A 93 -2.26 -3.95 -0.72
N TYR A 94 -3.22 -3.67 0.15
CA TYR A 94 -3.12 -4.06 1.54
C TYR A 94 -2.75 -5.54 1.71
N PRO A 95 -1.88 -5.87 2.67
CA PRO A 95 -1.62 -7.26 3.01
C PRO A 95 -2.89 -7.92 3.55
N VAL A 96 -3.06 -9.21 3.25
CA VAL A 96 -4.19 -10.01 3.69
C VAL A 96 -3.66 -11.22 4.44
N LEU A 97 -4.17 -11.43 5.64
CA LEU A 97 -3.89 -12.61 6.45
C LEU A 97 -5.17 -13.42 6.63
N THR A 98 -5.07 -14.72 6.45
CA THR A 98 -6.19 -15.64 6.71
C THR A 98 -5.92 -16.41 8.01
N ILE A 99 -6.92 -16.47 8.89
CA ILE A 99 -6.90 -17.25 10.13
C ILE A 99 -7.90 -18.39 9.97
N ASP A 100 -7.42 -19.61 10.18
CA ASP A 100 -8.19 -20.83 10.04
C ASP A 100 -7.62 -21.89 10.99
N ASP A 101 -8.48 -22.67 11.64
CA ASP A 101 -8.12 -23.69 12.64
C ASP A 101 -7.26 -23.16 13.82
N GLY A 102 -7.46 -21.91 14.25
CA GLY A 102 -6.65 -21.30 15.29
C GLY A 102 -5.25 -20.87 14.86
N GLU A 103 -4.91 -21.06 13.59
CA GLU A 103 -3.59 -20.78 13.05
C GLU A 103 -3.62 -19.69 11.95
N LYS A 104 -2.47 -19.03 11.77
CA LYS A 104 -2.27 -18.04 10.73
C LYS A 104 -1.89 -18.76 9.43
N LYS A 105 -2.78 -18.82 8.45
CA LYS A 105 -2.50 -19.40 7.13
C LYS A 105 -1.83 -18.37 6.22
N LEU A 106 -0.58 -18.64 5.89
CA LEU A 106 0.22 -17.83 4.97
C LEU A 106 0.15 -18.42 3.56
N LYS A 107 0.02 -17.57 2.54
CA LYS A 107 0.31 -17.98 1.17
C LYS A 107 1.79 -18.32 1.05
N LYS A 108 2.11 -19.49 0.47
CA LYS A 108 3.49 -19.93 0.25
C LYS A 108 4.32 -18.83 -0.43
N GLY A 109 5.38 -18.38 0.24
CA GLY A 109 6.33 -17.39 -0.28
C GLY A 109 6.00 -15.93 0.01
N GLU A 110 4.92 -15.60 0.70
CA GLU A 110 4.67 -14.25 1.20
C GLU A 110 5.12 -14.09 2.66
N THR A 111 5.90 -13.05 2.91
CA THR A 111 6.18 -12.60 4.28
C THR A 111 4.91 -12.00 4.85
N ASN A 112 4.50 -12.45 6.01
CA ASN A 112 3.33 -11.89 6.67
C ASN A 112 3.65 -10.51 7.25
N LEU A 113 3.38 -9.48 6.48
CA LEU A 113 3.61 -8.10 6.90
C LEU A 113 2.74 -7.72 8.11
N ILE A 114 1.52 -8.27 8.22
CA ILE A 114 0.63 -8.04 9.36
C ILE A 114 1.21 -8.64 10.64
N ASP A 115 1.88 -9.78 10.55
CA ASP A 115 2.49 -10.42 11.72
C ASP A 115 3.80 -9.73 12.15
N ALA A 116 4.56 -9.25 11.17
CA ALA A 116 5.85 -8.60 11.42
C ALA A 116 5.70 -7.15 11.90
N ILE A 117 4.78 -6.40 11.32
CA ILE A 117 4.65 -4.94 11.53
C ILE A 117 3.31 -4.60 12.19
N GLY A 118 2.24 -5.33 11.85
CA GLY A 118 0.87 -4.98 12.14
C GLY A 118 0.17 -4.36 10.93
N GLY A 119 -1.03 -3.76 11.16
CA GLY A 119 -1.76 -3.04 10.12
C GLY A 119 -0.98 -1.86 9.52
N PRO A 120 -1.45 -1.29 8.41
CA PRO A 120 -2.79 -1.52 7.86
C PRO A 120 -2.88 -2.79 7.00
N GLY A 121 -4.00 -3.50 7.12
CA GLY A 121 -4.23 -4.73 6.36
C GLY A 121 -5.58 -5.37 6.64
N PHE A 122 -5.91 -6.43 5.93
CA PHE A 122 -7.13 -7.19 6.15
C PHE A 122 -6.82 -8.54 6.80
N VAL A 123 -7.58 -8.88 7.81
CA VAL A 123 -7.58 -10.22 8.42
C VAL A 123 -8.91 -10.89 8.10
N LEU A 124 -8.83 -12.03 7.43
CA LEU A 124 -9.97 -12.89 7.12
C LEU A 124 -10.04 -13.99 8.19
N ILE A 125 -11.09 -13.96 8.99
CA ILE A 125 -11.31 -14.92 10.08
C ILE A 125 -12.30 -15.96 9.57
N GLN A 126 -11.85 -17.22 9.48
CA GLN A 126 -12.72 -18.33 9.10
C GLN A 126 -13.66 -18.69 10.27
N PRO A 127 -14.85 -19.27 9.97
CA PRO A 127 -15.77 -19.75 10.99
C PRO A 127 -15.07 -20.66 12.01
N GLY A 128 -15.51 -20.63 13.26
CA GLY A 128 -14.87 -21.41 14.33
C GLY A 128 -13.68 -20.72 15.00
N ASN A 129 -13.31 -19.51 14.57
CA ASN A 129 -12.16 -18.79 15.13
C ASN A 129 -12.59 -17.44 15.72
N ALA A 130 -11.96 -17.07 16.83
CA ALA A 130 -12.03 -15.73 17.41
C ALA A 130 -10.64 -15.13 17.53
N VAL A 131 -10.53 -13.85 17.21
CA VAL A 131 -9.25 -13.13 17.18
C VAL A 131 -9.36 -11.87 18.02
N LEU A 132 -8.46 -11.71 18.97
CA LEU A 132 -8.29 -10.48 19.73
C LEU A 132 -7.22 -9.62 19.07
N PHE A 133 -7.61 -8.41 18.70
CA PHE A 133 -6.70 -7.41 18.17
C PHE A 133 -6.21 -6.48 19.29
N ARG A 134 -5.00 -5.98 19.14
CA ARG A 134 -4.36 -5.08 20.09
C ARG A 134 -3.79 -3.87 19.38
N LEU A 135 -4.18 -2.70 19.84
CA LEU A 135 -3.55 -1.45 19.46
C LEU A 135 -2.57 -1.05 20.56
N LEU A 136 -1.26 -1.13 20.26
CA LEU A 136 -0.17 -0.83 21.20
C LEU A 136 -0.30 -1.58 22.55
N ARG A 137 -1.02 -1.01 23.52
CA ARG A 137 -1.16 -1.57 24.87
C ARG A 137 -2.60 -1.93 25.25
N HIS A 138 -3.57 -1.58 24.41
CA HIS A 138 -4.98 -1.82 24.71
C HIS A 138 -5.56 -2.86 23.75
N PRO A 139 -6.44 -3.76 24.24
CA PRO A 139 -7.27 -4.55 23.35
C PRO A 139 -8.16 -3.60 22.55
N SER A 140 -8.24 -3.81 21.23
CA SER A 140 -8.97 -2.93 20.33
C SER A 140 -10.32 -3.53 19.99
N LEU A 141 -10.32 -4.70 19.37
CA LEU A 141 -11.49 -5.37 18.84
C LEU A 141 -11.37 -6.89 18.98
N VAL A 142 -12.51 -7.57 19.13
CA VAL A 142 -12.61 -9.01 18.96
C VAL A 142 -13.34 -9.29 17.66
N GLY A 143 -12.64 -9.90 16.69
CA GLY A 143 -13.24 -10.35 15.43
C GLY A 143 -13.67 -11.81 15.50
N ILE A 144 -14.87 -12.11 15.00
CA ILE A 144 -15.42 -13.45 14.91
C ILE A 144 -16.02 -13.63 13.53
N THR A 145 -15.52 -14.60 12.77
CA THR A 145 -16.11 -15.03 11.46
C THR A 145 -16.39 -13.89 10.48
N GLU A 146 -15.46 -12.97 10.31
CA GLU A 146 -15.60 -11.84 9.40
C GLU A 146 -14.26 -11.34 8.87
N SER A 147 -14.29 -10.44 7.90
CA SER A 147 -13.10 -9.71 7.48
C SER A 147 -12.96 -8.43 8.29
N VAL A 148 -11.86 -8.30 9.01
CA VAL A 148 -11.54 -7.12 9.81
C VAL A 148 -10.42 -6.34 9.16
N PHE A 149 -10.60 -5.02 9.04
CA PHE A 149 -9.52 -4.12 8.63
C PHE A 149 -8.76 -3.68 9.87
N LEU A 150 -7.46 -3.93 9.87
CA LEU A 150 -6.54 -3.50 10.91
C LEU A 150 -6.09 -2.06 10.67
N GLU A 151 -6.18 -1.26 11.71
CA GLU A 151 -5.60 0.08 11.72
C GLU A 151 -4.06 0.04 11.71
N PRO A 152 -3.39 1.14 11.35
CA PRO A 152 -1.93 1.20 11.43
C PRO A 152 -1.42 0.84 12.82
N PHE A 153 -0.42 -0.04 12.89
CA PHE A 153 0.18 -0.57 14.13
C PHE A 153 -0.73 -1.44 15.00
N GLU A 154 -1.91 -1.79 14.53
CA GLU A 154 -2.75 -2.78 15.18
C GLU A 154 -2.21 -4.19 14.90
N THR A 155 -2.08 -4.99 15.94
CA THR A 155 -1.49 -6.33 15.88
C THR A 155 -2.47 -7.39 16.36
N ILE A 156 -2.22 -8.65 15.98
CA ILE A 156 -2.97 -9.79 16.46
C ILE A 156 -2.43 -10.16 17.84
N GLY A 157 -3.29 -10.06 18.87
CA GLY A 157 -2.94 -10.38 20.25
C GLY A 157 -3.02 -11.87 20.56
N SER A 158 -4.21 -12.45 20.33
CA SER A 158 -4.44 -13.90 20.53
C SER A 158 -5.47 -14.42 19.55
N ILE A 159 -5.30 -15.67 19.16
CA ILE A 159 -6.23 -16.40 18.30
C ILE A 159 -6.77 -17.56 19.14
N VAL A 160 -8.08 -17.76 19.12
CA VAL A 160 -8.76 -18.83 19.84
C VAL A 160 -9.58 -19.64 18.84
N ASN A 161 -9.34 -20.94 18.78
CA ASN A 161 -10.21 -21.85 18.07
C ASN A 161 -11.41 -22.16 18.98
N LEU A 162 -12.62 -21.90 18.50
CA LEU A 162 -13.86 -22.10 19.25
C LEU A 162 -14.41 -23.53 19.11
N ASP A 163 -14.00 -24.26 18.07
CA ASP A 163 -14.48 -25.60 17.79
C ASP A 163 -13.80 -26.65 18.69
N ASP A 164 -12.60 -26.35 19.21
CA ASP A 164 -11.74 -27.28 19.93
C ASP A 164 -11.76 -27.10 21.47
N GLN A 165 -12.74 -26.37 22.00
CA GLN A 165 -12.86 -26.15 23.45
C GLN A 165 -13.56 -27.32 24.18
N HIS A 166 -13.11 -28.54 23.99
CA HIS A 166 -13.27 -29.59 24.98
C HIS A 166 -12.21 -29.47 26.08
N GLY A 167 -12.33 -28.42 26.89
CA GLY A 167 -11.52 -28.27 28.09
C GLY A 167 -11.87 -29.39 29.06
N ASN A 168 -10.97 -30.30 29.33
CA ASN A 168 -11.04 -31.23 30.45
C ASN A 168 -11.10 -30.41 31.74
N ILE A 169 -12.30 -30.31 32.30
CA ILE A 169 -12.56 -29.66 33.62
C ILE A 169 -12.24 -30.65 34.79
N ASP A 170 -11.55 -31.73 34.51
CA ASP A 170 -11.27 -32.78 35.48
C ASP A 170 -10.24 -32.43 36.55
N GLU A 171 -9.64 -31.25 36.52
CA GLU A 171 -8.54 -30.90 37.45
C GLU A 171 -8.91 -29.87 38.53
N LEU A 172 -10.18 -29.51 38.69
CA LEU A 172 -10.62 -28.48 39.66
C LEU A 172 -11.45 -28.97 40.85
N VAL A 173 -11.42 -30.24 41.17
CA VAL A 173 -12.11 -30.77 42.38
C VAL A 173 -11.17 -31.60 43.24
N THR A 174 -10.16 -30.97 43.81
CA THR A 174 -9.50 -31.42 45.04
C THR A 174 -9.10 -30.18 45.84
N MET A 175 -10.07 -29.67 46.56
CA MET A 175 -9.81 -28.95 47.79
C MET A 175 -10.19 -29.86 48.95
#